data_8f7a5c3b6fc7ef101401fef82743d4a7
#
_entry.id   8f7a5c3b6fc7ef101401fef82743d4a7
#
_cell.length_a   1.000
_cell.length_b   1.000
_cell.length_c   1.000
_cell.angle_alpha   90.00
_cell.angle_beta   90.00
_cell.angle_gamma   90.00
#
_symmetry.space_group_name_H-M   'P 1'
#
loop_
_entity.id
_entity.type
_entity.pdbx_description
1 polymer ?
#
loop_
_entity_poly.entity_id
_entity_poly.type
_entity_poly.pdbx_seq_one_letter_code
_entity_poly.pdbx_strand_id
1 'polypeptide(L)'
;MTRDIVLPTAPTPASMVDPFGRGISYLRVSVTDRCDFRCVYCMSEHMTFLPKKDLLTLEELDRLCSVFVAKGVRKLRITGGEPLVRKDIMTLFRALGRHRATGALDELTVTTNGSQLTKYASELRDCGVERINVSLDTLDPVKFKAITRWGDFANVEAGLEAAEKAGLKVKLNAVALKGVNEGEIDAMVRFAHGRGYDLTLIETMPLGDIDQDRTDQYLPLSIVRARLMDQFTLEDIPYRTGGPARYVEVKETGGRIGFITPMTHNFCESCNRVRLTCTGTLYMCLGQEDAADLRAPLRASADDAPLSAAIDEAIGRKPKGHDFIIDRRTRKPAVQRHMSVTGG
;
A
#
# COMPACT_ATOMS: atom_id res chain seq x y z
N MET A 1 -35.15 29.37 -31.44
CA MET A 1 -34.28 28.23 -31.79
C MET A 1 -32.96 28.42 -31.06
N THR A 2 -32.86 27.86 -29.85
CA THR A 2 -31.65 27.86 -29.05
C THR A 2 -30.78 26.67 -29.48
N ARG A 3 -29.59 26.97 -30.01
CA ARG A 3 -28.61 25.91 -30.33
C ARG A 3 -27.97 25.45 -29.03
N ASP A 4 -28.21 24.20 -28.67
CA ASP A 4 -27.47 23.52 -27.60
C ASP A 4 -25.99 23.44 -28.02
N ILE A 5 -25.14 24.16 -27.30
CA ILE A 5 -23.69 24.04 -27.40
C ILE A 5 -23.31 22.72 -26.69
N VAL A 6 -23.11 21.65 -27.45
CA VAL A 6 -22.49 20.45 -26.97
C VAL A 6 -21.03 20.76 -26.68
N LEU A 7 -20.68 20.92 -25.40
CA LEU A 7 -19.29 21.02 -24.98
C LEU A 7 -18.59 19.69 -25.32
N PRO A 8 -17.38 19.74 -25.92
CA PRO A 8 -16.64 18.53 -26.22
C PRO A 8 -16.37 17.79 -24.91
N THR A 9 -16.87 16.55 -24.80
CA THR A 9 -16.50 15.64 -23.72
C THR A 9 -14.99 15.47 -23.74
N ALA A 10 -14.34 15.71 -22.60
CA ALA A 10 -12.91 15.45 -22.46
C ALA A 10 -12.62 14.00 -22.93
N PRO A 11 -11.56 13.76 -23.71
CA PRO A 11 -11.24 12.43 -24.20
C PRO A 11 -11.12 11.49 -23.01
N THR A 12 -11.85 10.38 -23.06
CA THR A 12 -11.71 9.30 -22.07
C THR A 12 -10.23 8.89 -22.07
N PRO A 13 -9.50 8.98 -20.95
CA PRO A 13 -8.10 8.62 -20.94
C PRO A 13 -7.94 7.19 -21.44
N ALA A 14 -6.96 6.96 -22.32
CA ALA A 14 -6.64 5.62 -22.80
C ALA A 14 -6.32 4.74 -21.60
N SER A 15 -7.22 3.81 -21.26
CA SER A 15 -7.02 2.97 -20.12
C SER A 15 -5.90 1.97 -20.42
N MET A 16 -4.87 1.90 -19.56
CA MET A 16 -3.87 0.85 -19.64
C MET A 16 -4.54 -0.49 -19.37
N VAL A 17 -4.57 -1.38 -20.35
CA VAL A 17 -5.15 -2.71 -20.23
C VAL A 17 -4.05 -3.74 -20.40
N ASP A 18 -3.97 -4.70 -19.49
CA ASP A 18 -2.98 -5.77 -19.54
C ASP A 18 -3.43 -6.91 -20.48
N PRO A 19 -2.56 -7.93 -20.77
CA PRO A 19 -2.88 -9.03 -21.68
C PRO A 19 -4.09 -9.89 -21.26
N PHE A 20 -4.56 -9.74 -20.02
CA PHE A 20 -5.71 -10.48 -19.47
C PHE A 20 -6.98 -9.62 -19.39
N GLY A 21 -6.99 -8.45 -20.01
CA GLY A 21 -8.15 -7.55 -20.04
C GLY A 21 -8.36 -6.75 -18.76
N ARG A 22 -7.37 -6.71 -17.83
CA ARG A 22 -7.48 -5.95 -16.57
C ARG A 22 -7.05 -4.50 -16.78
N GLY A 23 -7.95 -3.54 -16.53
CA GLY A 23 -7.63 -2.12 -16.55
C GLY A 23 -6.75 -1.73 -15.36
N ILE A 24 -5.60 -1.11 -15.61
CA ILE A 24 -4.68 -0.65 -14.57
C ILE A 24 -5.05 0.76 -14.16
N SER A 25 -5.63 0.88 -12.97
CA SER A 25 -6.13 2.14 -12.42
C SER A 25 -5.51 2.52 -11.07
N TYR A 26 -4.59 1.70 -10.54
CA TYR A 26 -4.01 1.89 -9.23
C TYR A 26 -2.48 1.76 -9.27
N LEU A 27 -1.78 2.86 -8.97
CA LEU A 27 -0.33 2.90 -8.84
C LEU A 27 0.05 3.00 -7.35
N ARG A 28 0.95 2.11 -6.91
CA ARG A 28 1.65 2.24 -5.62
C ARG A 28 3.04 2.79 -5.89
N VAL A 29 3.43 3.81 -5.15
CA VAL A 29 4.68 4.53 -5.34
C VAL A 29 5.51 4.45 -4.07
N SER A 30 6.57 3.65 -4.10
CA SER A 30 7.58 3.65 -3.04
C SER A 30 8.48 4.87 -3.24
N VAL A 31 8.47 5.78 -2.28
CA VAL A 31 9.27 7.01 -2.37
C VAL A 31 10.65 6.89 -1.71
N THR A 32 10.87 5.85 -0.92
CA THR A 32 12.13 5.56 -0.24
C THR A 32 12.17 4.10 0.21
N ASP A 33 13.36 3.51 0.27
CA ASP A 33 13.61 2.22 0.90
C ASP A 33 13.83 2.33 2.42
N ARG A 34 14.05 3.56 2.93
CA ARG A 34 14.34 3.84 4.36
C ARG A 34 13.08 3.75 5.19
N CYS A 35 13.24 3.23 6.40
CA CYS A 35 12.21 3.18 7.44
C CYS A 35 12.86 3.51 8.78
N ASP A 36 12.12 4.10 9.68
CA ASP A 36 12.51 4.31 11.07
C ASP A 36 12.17 3.12 11.99
N PHE A 37 11.43 2.12 11.48
CA PHE A 37 11.21 0.82 12.10
C PHE A 37 12.04 -0.29 11.42
N ARG A 38 12.14 -1.46 12.08
CA ARG A 38 12.80 -2.67 11.60
C ARG A 38 11.93 -3.89 11.86
N CYS A 39 10.68 -3.87 11.35
CA CYS A 39 9.73 -4.94 11.61
C CYS A 39 10.28 -6.31 11.19
N VAL A 40 10.19 -7.27 12.08
CA VAL A 40 10.80 -8.61 11.99
C VAL A 40 10.40 -9.39 10.72
N TYR A 41 9.20 -9.14 10.21
CA TYR A 41 8.66 -9.79 9.00
C TYR A 41 8.94 -9.01 7.71
N CYS A 42 9.48 -7.77 7.80
CA CYS A 42 9.62 -6.85 6.68
C CYS A 42 11.06 -6.71 6.19
N MET A 43 12.02 -6.53 7.09
CA MET A 43 13.42 -6.31 6.75
C MET A 43 14.36 -6.77 7.87
N SER A 44 15.62 -7.03 7.50
CA SER A 44 16.69 -7.27 8.47
C SER A 44 16.97 -6.04 9.33
N GLU A 45 17.42 -6.23 10.57
CA GLU A 45 17.75 -5.13 11.48
C GLU A 45 18.89 -4.27 10.95
N HIS A 46 19.89 -4.89 10.34
CA HIS A 46 21.10 -4.24 9.79
C HIS A 46 21.03 -4.04 8.28
N MET A 47 19.84 -3.72 7.76
CA MET A 47 19.65 -3.50 6.34
C MET A 47 20.47 -2.33 5.79
N THR A 48 21.14 -2.53 4.66
CA THR A 48 21.82 -1.47 3.92
C THR A 48 20.83 -0.78 2.98
N PHE A 49 20.70 0.53 3.09
CA PHE A 49 19.83 1.33 2.23
C PHE A 49 20.54 1.87 1.01
N LEU A 50 19.79 2.13 -0.03
CA LEU A 50 20.28 2.70 -1.27
C LEU A 50 20.93 4.09 -1.03
N PRO A 51 22.03 4.40 -1.74
CA PRO A 51 22.58 5.75 -1.77
C PRO A 51 21.55 6.75 -2.29
N LYS A 52 21.53 7.98 -1.73
CA LYS A 52 20.57 9.02 -2.15
C LYS A 52 20.62 9.33 -3.64
N LYS A 53 21.79 9.24 -4.29
CA LYS A 53 21.99 9.47 -5.73
C LYS A 53 21.24 8.46 -6.62
N ASP A 54 20.90 7.30 -6.08
CA ASP A 54 20.20 6.24 -6.81
C ASP A 54 18.69 6.39 -6.73
N LEU A 55 18.19 7.26 -5.85
CA LEU A 55 16.79 7.57 -5.72
C LEU A 55 16.34 8.61 -6.76
N LEU A 56 15.12 8.48 -7.23
CA LEU A 56 14.47 9.54 -7.98
C LEU A 56 14.25 10.77 -7.10
N THR A 57 14.30 11.97 -7.68
CA THR A 57 13.90 13.20 -7.00
C THR A 57 12.39 13.23 -6.78
N LEU A 58 11.89 14.17 -5.97
CA LEU A 58 10.44 14.30 -5.77
C LEU A 58 9.75 14.82 -7.04
N GLU A 59 10.43 15.63 -7.82
CA GLU A 59 9.99 16.15 -9.11
C GLU A 59 9.92 15.02 -10.16
N GLU A 60 10.93 14.13 -10.19
CA GLU A 60 10.91 12.95 -11.06
C GLU A 60 9.75 12.01 -10.71
N LEU A 61 9.48 11.80 -9.41
CA LEU A 61 8.33 11.02 -8.95
C LEU A 61 6.98 11.69 -9.31
N ASP A 62 6.89 13.02 -9.17
CA ASP A 62 5.70 13.76 -9.57
C ASP A 62 5.44 13.63 -11.08
N ARG A 63 6.48 13.78 -11.92
CA ARG A 63 6.37 13.60 -13.36
C ARG A 63 5.89 12.19 -13.74
N LEU A 64 6.50 11.15 -13.16
CA LEU A 64 6.07 9.76 -13.36
C LEU A 64 4.61 9.55 -12.96
N CYS A 65 4.22 9.98 -11.76
CA CYS A 65 2.83 9.87 -11.31
C CYS A 65 1.87 10.59 -12.24
N SER A 66 2.24 11.77 -12.76
CA SER A 66 1.42 12.57 -13.66
C SER A 66 1.19 11.87 -15.01
N VAL A 67 2.24 11.22 -15.56
CA VAL A 67 2.09 10.40 -16.78
C VAL A 67 1.14 9.21 -16.52
N PHE A 68 1.28 8.52 -15.38
CA PHE A 68 0.34 7.45 -15.03
C PHE A 68 -1.10 7.95 -14.86
N VAL A 69 -1.31 9.11 -14.25
CA VAL A 69 -2.64 9.73 -14.13
C VAL A 69 -3.21 10.07 -15.51
N ALA A 70 -2.41 10.65 -16.40
CA ALA A 70 -2.81 10.94 -17.79
C ALA A 70 -3.18 9.67 -18.56
N LYS A 71 -2.57 8.52 -18.21
CA LYS A 71 -2.86 7.20 -18.80
C LYS A 71 -4.03 6.45 -18.12
N GLY A 72 -4.73 7.08 -17.18
CA GLY A 72 -5.95 6.52 -16.59
C GLY A 72 -5.77 5.92 -15.18
N VAL A 73 -4.64 6.13 -14.51
CA VAL A 73 -4.55 5.83 -13.07
C VAL A 73 -5.44 6.80 -12.30
N ARG A 74 -6.34 6.23 -11.51
CA ARG A 74 -7.32 6.97 -10.70
C ARG A 74 -6.99 6.96 -9.21
N LYS A 75 -6.03 6.10 -8.80
CA LYS A 75 -5.61 5.98 -7.40
C LYS A 75 -4.11 5.94 -7.28
N LEU A 76 -3.56 6.84 -6.46
CA LEU A 76 -2.17 6.85 -6.05
C LEU A 76 -2.06 6.48 -4.57
N ARG A 77 -1.15 5.56 -4.26
CA ARG A 77 -0.78 5.26 -2.88
C ARG A 77 0.71 5.48 -2.70
N ILE A 78 1.05 6.46 -1.88
CA ILE A 78 2.43 6.73 -1.50
C ILE A 78 2.83 5.75 -0.41
N THR A 79 3.96 5.10 -0.61
CA THR A 79 4.52 4.07 0.27
C THR A 79 6.04 4.21 0.33
N GLY A 80 6.71 3.17 0.82
CA GLY A 80 8.16 3.09 0.86
C GLY A 80 8.57 2.03 1.87
N GLY A 81 9.72 2.21 2.51
CA GLY A 81 9.88 1.77 3.88
C GLY A 81 8.88 2.56 4.72
N GLU A 82 9.26 3.73 5.22
CA GLU A 82 8.31 4.72 5.76
C GLU A 82 8.33 5.98 4.88
N PRO A 83 7.24 6.31 4.16
CA PRO A 83 7.26 7.44 3.23
C PRO A 83 7.45 8.80 3.94
N LEU A 84 6.95 8.94 5.15
CA LEU A 84 6.99 10.21 5.88
C LEU A 84 8.36 10.54 6.49
N VAL A 85 9.34 9.62 6.47
CA VAL A 85 10.74 9.93 6.83
C VAL A 85 11.54 10.50 5.66
N ARG A 86 11.00 10.45 4.42
CA ARG A 86 11.67 11.07 3.30
C ARG A 86 11.70 12.58 3.46
N LYS A 87 12.91 13.17 3.34
CA LYS A 87 13.07 14.62 3.42
C LYS A 87 12.17 15.31 2.39
N ASP A 88 11.52 16.39 2.78
CA ASP A 88 10.67 17.25 1.94
C ASP A 88 9.49 16.53 1.24
N ILE A 89 9.06 15.36 1.78
CA ILE A 89 8.01 14.53 1.17
C ILE A 89 6.71 15.29 0.89
N MET A 90 6.37 16.29 1.70
CA MET A 90 5.15 17.06 1.51
C MET A 90 5.15 17.88 0.22
N THR A 91 6.32 18.16 -0.37
CA THR A 91 6.41 18.76 -1.71
C THR A 91 5.77 17.85 -2.77
N LEU A 92 6.00 16.53 -2.67
CA LEU A 92 5.35 15.56 -3.56
C LEU A 92 3.83 15.50 -3.32
N PHE A 93 3.38 15.45 -2.05
CA PHE A 93 1.95 15.42 -1.75
C PHE A 93 1.24 16.67 -2.27
N ARG A 94 1.80 17.89 -2.08
CA ARG A 94 1.25 19.14 -2.63
C ARG A 94 1.19 19.09 -4.17
N ALA A 95 2.24 18.60 -4.82
CA ALA A 95 2.27 18.47 -6.28
C ALA A 95 1.20 17.49 -6.77
N LEU A 96 1.06 16.31 -6.16
CA LEU A 96 0.06 15.31 -6.54
C LEU A 96 -1.38 15.73 -6.20
N GLY A 97 -1.56 16.59 -5.18
CA GLY A 97 -2.85 17.13 -4.78
C GLY A 97 -3.58 17.87 -5.91
N ARG A 98 -2.85 18.46 -6.88
CA ARG A 98 -3.46 19.10 -8.07
C ARG A 98 -4.33 18.13 -8.86
N HIS A 99 -3.95 16.87 -8.95
CA HIS A 99 -4.74 15.87 -9.68
C HIS A 99 -6.04 15.51 -8.95
N ARG A 100 -6.06 15.63 -7.61
CA ARG A 100 -7.30 15.54 -6.83
C ARG A 100 -8.21 16.73 -7.09
N ALA A 101 -7.65 17.93 -7.08
CA ALA A 101 -8.40 19.18 -7.28
C ALA A 101 -9.05 19.25 -8.68
N THR A 102 -8.40 18.71 -9.71
CA THR A 102 -8.94 18.66 -11.08
C THR A 102 -9.86 17.46 -11.35
N GLY A 103 -10.01 16.54 -10.38
CA GLY A 103 -10.79 15.31 -10.58
C GLY A 103 -10.09 14.27 -11.48
N ALA A 104 -8.83 14.48 -11.87
CA ALA A 104 -8.04 13.51 -12.63
C ALA A 104 -7.67 12.28 -11.78
N LEU A 105 -7.65 12.42 -10.47
CA LEU A 105 -7.37 11.37 -9.51
C LEU A 105 -8.54 11.24 -8.52
N ASP A 106 -9.04 10.01 -8.30
CA ASP A 106 -10.12 9.74 -7.33
C ASP A 106 -9.60 9.64 -5.91
N GLU A 107 -8.37 9.14 -5.71
CA GLU A 107 -7.80 8.94 -4.39
C GLU A 107 -6.29 9.13 -4.36
N LEU A 108 -5.82 10.01 -3.47
CA LEU A 108 -4.44 10.11 -3.01
C LEU A 108 -4.39 9.61 -1.57
N THR A 109 -3.59 8.59 -1.30
CA THR A 109 -3.51 7.96 0.03
C THR A 109 -2.06 7.61 0.37
N VAL A 110 -1.80 7.36 1.64
CA VAL A 110 -0.49 6.92 2.14
C VAL A 110 -0.63 5.65 2.96
N THR A 111 0.39 4.77 2.89
CA THR A 111 0.61 3.72 3.88
C THR A 111 1.79 4.15 4.74
N THR A 112 1.60 4.20 6.03
CA THR A 112 2.59 4.68 7.01
C THR A 112 2.60 3.80 8.25
N ASN A 113 3.71 3.78 8.97
CA ASN A 113 3.80 3.16 10.29
C ASN A 113 3.25 4.06 11.42
N GLY A 114 2.85 5.29 11.09
CA GLY A 114 2.21 6.22 12.02
C GLY A 114 3.17 7.10 12.83
N SER A 115 4.46 6.81 12.87
CA SER A 115 5.46 7.50 13.72
C SER A 115 5.57 9.00 13.48
N GLN A 116 5.29 9.45 12.25
CA GLN A 116 5.44 10.85 11.81
C GLN A 116 4.10 11.58 11.65
N LEU A 117 2.97 10.97 11.99
CA LEU A 117 1.64 11.55 11.75
C LEU A 117 1.38 12.79 12.61
N THR A 118 1.92 12.88 13.83
CA THR A 118 1.82 14.09 14.65
C THR A 118 2.33 15.33 13.93
N LYS A 119 3.35 15.14 13.07
CA LYS A 119 3.95 16.23 12.29
C LYS A 119 3.19 16.55 11.01
N TYR A 120 2.62 15.52 10.34
CA TYR A 120 2.20 15.68 8.96
C TYR A 120 0.70 15.48 8.71
N ALA A 121 -0.10 15.06 9.72
CA ALA A 121 -1.50 14.72 9.51
C ALA A 121 -2.34 15.87 8.92
N SER A 122 -2.19 17.08 9.46
CA SER A 122 -2.91 18.27 8.96
C SER A 122 -2.50 18.59 7.51
N GLU A 123 -1.20 18.63 7.23
CA GLU A 123 -0.71 18.95 5.89
C GLU A 123 -1.09 17.88 4.85
N LEU A 124 -1.12 16.59 5.23
CA LEU A 124 -1.65 15.53 4.37
C LEU A 124 -3.11 15.78 3.98
N ARG A 125 -3.93 16.20 4.96
CA ARG A 125 -5.33 16.55 4.72
C ARG A 125 -5.45 17.72 3.75
N ASP A 126 -4.64 18.77 3.92
CA ASP A 126 -4.61 19.96 3.06
C ASP A 126 -4.18 19.62 1.63
N CYS A 127 -3.34 18.59 1.44
CA CYS A 127 -2.96 18.07 0.13
C CYS A 127 -4.02 17.18 -0.54
N GLY A 128 -5.22 17.04 0.06
CA GLY A 128 -6.31 16.23 -0.51
C GLY A 128 -6.24 14.74 -0.19
N VAL A 129 -5.41 14.34 0.79
CA VAL A 129 -5.45 12.99 1.37
C VAL A 129 -6.67 12.91 2.28
N GLU A 130 -7.60 12.02 1.96
CA GLU A 130 -8.81 11.83 2.79
C GLU A 130 -8.70 10.61 3.71
N ARG A 131 -7.92 9.60 3.29
CA ARG A 131 -7.74 8.36 4.01
C ARG A 131 -6.27 7.95 4.05
N ILE A 132 -5.87 7.46 5.22
CA ILE A 132 -4.54 6.89 5.44
C ILE A 132 -4.65 5.42 5.85
N ASN A 133 -3.58 4.64 5.57
CA ASN A 133 -3.46 3.28 6.06
C ASN A 133 -2.30 3.25 7.06
N VAL A 134 -2.59 2.94 8.30
CA VAL A 134 -1.59 2.87 9.36
C VAL A 134 -1.30 1.41 9.69
N SER A 135 -0.04 1.02 9.61
CA SER A 135 0.41 -0.33 9.98
C SER A 135 0.56 -0.42 11.49
N LEU A 136 -0.25 -1.30 12.10
CA LEU A 136 -0.24 -1.54 13.55
C LEU A 136 -0.61 -3.01 13.81
N ASP A 137 0.35 -3.79 14.30
CA ASP A 137 0.19 -5.25 14.43
C ASP A 137 -0.23 -5.69 15.83
N THR A 138 -0.12 -4.83 16.84
CA THR A 138 -0.48 -5.09 18.24
C THR A 138 -0.79 -3.80 18.98
N LEU A 139 -1.57 -3.91 20.05
CA LEU A 139 -1.86 -2.81 20.99
C LEU A 139 -0.99 -2.89 22.26
N ASP A 140 -0.20 -3.95 22.42
CA ASP A 140 0.72 -4.12 23.54
C ASP A 140 2.05 -3.43 23.23
N PRO A 141 2.49 -2.42 24.00
CA PRO A 141 3.74 -1.68 23.74
C PRO A 141 5.00 -2.57 23.78
N VAL A 142 5.00 -3.63 24.60
CA VAL A 142 6.14 -4.54 24.70
C VAL A 142 6.25 -5.41 23.44
N LYS A 143 5.13 -5.98 23.00
CA LYS A 143 5.05 -6.73 21.73
C LYS A 143 5.31 -5.81 20.54
N PHE A 144 4.77 -4.58 20.54
CA PHE A 144 5.04 -3.60 19.52
C PHE A 144 6.54 -3.35 19.35
N LYS A 145 7.24 -3.16 20.47
CA LYS A 145 8.71 -3.01 20.46
C LYS A 145 9.41 -4.25 19.94
N ALA A 146 8.96 -5.44 20.31
CA ALA A 146 9.52 -6.71 19.84
C ALA A 146 9.30 -6.90 18.32
N ILE A 147 8.13 -6.56 17.79
CA ILE A 147 7.81 -6.67 16.36
C ILE A 147 8.58 -5.62 15.55
N THR A 148 8.59 -4.35 15.98
CA THR A 148 9.12 -3.22 15.22
C THR A 148 10.61 -2.97 15.46
N ARG A 149 11.18 -3.56 16.51
CA ARG A 149 12.54 -3.39 17.05
C ARG A 149 12.82 -1.95 17.49
N TRP A 150 12.61 -0.96 16.61
CA TRP A 150 12.96 0.44 16.86
C TRP A 150 11.76 1.34 17.10
N GLY A 151 10.54 0.87 16.82
CA GLY A 151 9.33 1.66 17.00
C GLY A 151 9.03 2.01 18.46
N ASP A 152 8.25 3.07 18.63
CA ASP A 152 7.65 3.50 19.89
C ASP A 152 6.13 3.58 19.71
N PHE A 153 5.39 2.78 20.50
CA PHE A 153 3.94 2.68 20.42
C PHE A 153 3.26 4.03 20.74
N ALA A 154 3.77 4.77 21.73
CA ALA A 154 3.21 6.06 22.12
C ALA A 154 3.24 7.09 20.97
N ASN A 155 4.29 7.08 20.14
CA ASN A 155 4.37 7.94 18.98
C ASN A 155 3.32 7.58 17.91
N VAL A 156 3.01 6.29 17.74
CA VAL A 156 1.97 5.84 16.81
C VAL A 156 0.59 6.22 17.33
N GLU A 157 0.33 6.04 18.62
CA GLU A 157 -0.93 6.41 19.26
C GLU A 157 -1.19 7.92 19.14
N ALA A 158 -0.21 8.76 19.49
CA ALA A 158 -0.28 10.21 19.28
C ALA A 158 -0.48 10.56 17.79
N GLY A 159 0.13 9.80 16.88
CA GLY A 159 -0.05 9.93 15.43
C GLY A 159 -1.48 9.63 14.97
N LEU A 160 -2.13 8.61 15.53
CA LEU A 160 -3.53 8.29 15.26
C LEU A 160 -4.46 9.41 15.75
N GLU A 161 -4.23 9.96 16.95
CA GLU A 161 -4.97 11.10 17.44
C GLU A 161 -4.81 12.36 16.57
N ALA A 162 -3.59 12.61 16.08
CA ALA A 162 -3.34 13.72 15.17
C ALA A 162 -4.08 13.54 13.84
N ALA A 163 -4.15 12.30 13.32
CA ALA A 163 -4.90 11.98 12.12
C ALA A 163 -6.41 12.21 12.31
N GLU A 164 -6.97 11.81 13.45
CA GLU A 164 -8.37 12.07 13.80
C GLU A 164 -8.68 13.57 13.87
N LYS A 165 -7.84 14.32 14.59
CA LYS A 165 -7.97 15.78 14.70
C LYS A 165 -7.89 16.49 13.35
N ALA A 166 -7.11 15.95 12.42
CA ALA A 166 -7.02 16.46 11.04
C ALA A 166 -8.20 16.02 10.15
N GLY A 167 -9.12 15.19 10.65
CA GLY A 167 -10.26 14.69 9.88
C GLY A 167 -9.86 13.66 8.82
N LEU A 168 -8.73 12.97 8.98
CA LEU A 168 -8.32 11.85 8.14
C LEU A 168 -9.08 10.58 8.53
N LYS A 169 -9.61 9.88 7.54
CA LYS A 169 -10.14 8.51 7.76
C LYS A 169 -8.97 7.55 7.94
N VAL A 170 -8.97 6.85 9.05
CA VAL A 170 -7.92 5.88 9.35
C VAL A 170 -8.39 4.47 9.01
N LYS A 171 -7.50 3.71 8.39
CA LYS A 171 -7.63 2.28 8.22
C LYS A 171 -6.39 1.61 8.81
N LEU A 172 -6.57 0.75 9.80
CA LEU A 172 -5.48 -0.04 10.35
C LEU A 172 -5.20 -1.24 9.45
N ASN A 173 -3.92 -1.50 9.23
CA ASN A 173 -3.44 -2.73 8.59
C ASN A 173 -2.64 -3.52 9.63
N ALA A 174 -2.99 -4.77 9.85
CA ALA A 174 -2.27 -5.65 10.75
C ALA A 174 -1.88 -6.95 10.04
N VAL A 175 -0.62 -7.32 10.14
CA VAL A 175 -0.14 -8.64 9.72
C VAL A 175 -0.46 -9.64 10.83
N ALA A 176 -1.22 -10.68 10.49
CA ALA A 176 -1.53 -11.75 11.44
C ALA A 176 -0.33 -12.69 11.57
N LEU A 177 0.25 -12.77 12.75
CA LEU A 177 1.46 -13.52 13.07
C LEU A 177 1.15 -14.60 14.12
N LYS A 178 1.31 -15.87 13.72
CA LYS A 178 1.12 -17.02 14.62
C LYS A 178 2.10 -16.95 15.78
N GLY A 179 1.61 -17.21 16.99
CA GLY A 179 2.40 -17.18 18.22
C GLY A 179 2.84 -15.79 18.68
N VAL A 180 2.45 -14.73 17.97
CA VAL A 180 2.82 -13.35 18.29
C VAL A 180 1.60 -12.50 18.65
N ASN A 181 0.73 -12.22 17.69
CA ASN A 181 -0.46 -11.36 17.89
C ASN A 181 -1.80 -12.08 17.64
N GLU A 182 -1.79 -13.38 17.36
CA GLU A 182 -3.01 -14.14 17.05
C GLU A 182 -4.08 -14.12 18.14
N GLY A 183 -3.67 -13.94 19.40
CA GLY A 183 -4.57 -13.84 20.56
C GLY A 183 -5.10 -12.45 20.86
N GLU A 184 -4.74 -11.44 20.06
CA GLU A 184 -5.11 -10.03 20.29
C GLU A 184 -6.03 -9.46 19.19
N ILE A 185 -6.32 -10.25 18.15
CA ILE A 185 -7.03 -9.77 16.97
C ILE A 185 -8.43 -9.27 17.31
N ASP A 186 -9.13 -9.90 18.25
CA ASP A 186 -10.43 -9.45 18.75
C ASP A 186 -10.33 -8.09 19.49
N ALA A 187 -9.30 -7.90 20.31
CA ALA A 187 -9.03 -6.62 20.95
C ALA A 187 -8.70 -5.53 19.92
N MET A 188 -7.95 -5.86 18.88
CA MET A 188 -7.67 -4.94 17.78
C MET A 188 -8.94 -4.55 17.00
N VAL A 189 -9.87 -5.50 16.79
CA VAL A 189 -11.19 -5.21 16.21
C VAL A 189 -11.96 -4.21 17.05
N ARG A 190 -12.06 -4.45 18.37
CA ARG A 190 -12.75 -3.55 19.30
C ARG A 190 -12.11 -2.17 19.34
N PHE A 191 -10.79 -2.11 19.40
CA PHE A 191 -10.03 -0.84 19.36
C PHE A 191 -10.28 -0.05 18.07
N ALA A 192 -10.12 -0.69 16.92
CA ALA A 192 -10.30 -0.05 15.62
C ALA A 192 -11.73 0.48 15.46
N HIS A 193 -12.73 -0.36 15.72
CA HIS A 193 -14.13 0.01 15.55
C HIS A 193 -14.60 1.03 16.58
N GLY A 194 -14.09 0.97 17.83
CA GLY A 194 -14.39 1.96 18.86
C GLY A 194 -13.92 3.38 18.51
N ARG A 195 -12.90 3.49 17.62
CA ARG A 195 -12.39 4.75 17.07
C ARG A 195 -12.94 5.08 15.66
N GLY A 196 -13.86 4.27 15.15
CA GLY A 196 -14.42 4.46 13.80
C GLY A 196 -13.47 4.10 12.66
N TYR A 197 -12.45 3.27 12.93
CA TYR A 197 -11.51 2.80 11.93
C TYR A 197 -11.96 1.50 11.28
N ASP A 198 -11.61 1.31 10.00
CA ASP A 198 -11.61 -0.02 9.40
C ASP A 198 -10.34 -0.79 9.83
N LEU A 199 -10.46 -2.09 10.07
CA LEU A 199 -9.31 -2.97 10.29
C LEU A 199 -9.09 -3.84 9.05
N THR A 200 -7.83 -4.00 8.62
CA THR A 200 -7.46 -4.96 7.56
C THR A 200 -6.42 -5.92 8.09
N LEU A 201 -6.76 -7.19 8.09
CA LEU A 201 -5.85 -8.29 8.43
C LEU A 201 -5.15 -8.80 7.17
N ILE A 202 -3.86 -9.11 7.28
CA ILE A 202 -3.01 -9.45 6.14
C ILE A 202 -2.24 -10.73 6.46
N GLU A 203 -2.26 -11.71 5.56
CA GLU A 203 -1.38 -12.89 5.64
C GLU A 203 0.07 -12.51 5.37
N THR A 204 1.01 -13.11 6.10
CA THR A 204 2.45 -12.99 5.83
C THR A 204 2.76 -13.47 4.42
N MET A 205 3.60 -12.74 3.70
CA MET A 205 4.03 -13.05 2.33
C MET A 205 5.51 -13.40 2.27
N PRO A 206 5.92 -14.34 1.39
CA PRO A 206 7.32 -14.79 1.27
C PRO A 206 8.17 -13.82 0.42
N LEU A 207 8.40 -12.59 0.93
CA LEU A 207 9.12 -11.51 0.27
C LEU A 207 10.43 -11.17 0.97
N GLY A 208 11.52 -11.04 0.21
CA GLY A 208 12.84 -10.67 0.69
C GLY A 208 13.44 -11.68 1.67
N ASP A 209 14.70 -11.56 1.96
CA ASP A 209 15.38 -12.35 2.99
C ASP A 209 15.22 -11.65 4.36
N ILE A 210 14.74 -12.38 5.36
CA ILE A 210 14.55 -11.89 6.73
C ILE A 210 15.18 -12.87 7.72
N ASP A 211 15.54 -12.36 8.90
CA ASP A 211 16.23 -13.11 9.94
C ASP A 211 15.37 -14.24 10.58
N GLN A 212 14.08 -14.31 10.27
CA GLN A 212 13.14 -15.26 10.88
C GLN A 212 12.50 -16.21 9.87
N ASP A 213 12.17 -17.42 10.31
CA ASP A 213 11.43 -18.39 9.49
C ASP A 213 9.95 -17.98 9.38
N ARG A 214 9.54 -17.57 8.17
CA ARG A 214 8.15 -17.16 7.89
C ARG A 214 7.15 -18.30 8.05
N THR A 215 7.57 -19.55 7.90
CA THR A 215 6.67 -20.70 8.02
C THR A 215 6.16 -20.88 9.44
N ASP A 216 6.96 -20.49 10.43
CA ASP A 216 6.58 -20.56 11.85
C ASP A 216 5.58 -19.47 12.24
N GLN A 217 5.64 -18.30 11.56
CA GLN A 217 4.77 -17.17 11.83
C GLN A 217 3.54 -17.10 10.92
N TYR A 218 3.45 -17.94 9.89
CA TYR A 218 2.32 -17.94 8.99
C TYR A 218 1.03 -18.36 9.68
N LEU A 219 0.02 -17.47 9.61
CA LEU A 219 -1.32 -17.69 10.13
C LEU A 219 -2.35 -17.49 9.01
N PRO A 220 -3.01 -18.57 8.54
CA PRO A 220 -4.10 -18.45 7.56
C PRO A 220 -5.24 -17.61 8.12
N LEU A 221 -5.68 -16.60 7.37
CA LEU A 221 -6.77 -15.74 7.82
C LEU A 221 -8.13 -16.44 7.86
N SER A 222 -8.28 -17.61 7.24
CA SER A 222 -9.46 -18.47 7.42
C SER A 222 -9.60 -18.94 8.88
N ILE A 223 -8.48 -19.28 9.53
CA ILE A 223 -8.46 -19.65 10.97
C ILE A 223 -8.79 -18.43 11.83
N VAL A 224 -8.22 -17.27 11.51
CA VAL A 224 -8.52 -16.02 12.23
C VAL A 224 -10.00 -15.66 12.11
N ARG A 225 -10.58 -15.76 10.89
CA ARG A 225 -11.99 -15.50 10.66
C ARG A 225 -12.87 -16.47 11.49
N ALA A 226 -12.54 -17.76 11.51
CA ALA A 226 -13.29 -18.73 12.29
C ALA A 226 -13.27 -18.38 13.80
N ARG A 227 -12.11 -18.04 14.36
CA ARG A 227 -11.99 -17.62 15.78
C ARG A 227 -12.77 -16.32 16.07
N LEU A 228 -12.78 -15.37 15.14
CA LEU A 228 -13.56 -14.14 15.30
C LEU A 228 -15.06 -14.43 15.32
N MET A 229 -15.54 -15.45 14.60
CA MET A 229 -16.96 -15.86 14.61
C MET A 229 -17.41 -16.47 15.94
N ASP A 230 -16.48 -16.86 16.83
CA ASP A 230 -16.80 -17.26 18.20
C ASP A 230 -17.24 -16.08 19.08
N GLN A 231 -16.88 -14.84 18.68
CA GLN A 231 -17.12 -13.64 19.47
C GLN A 231 -17.95 -12.57 18.73
N PHE A 232 -18.02 -12.65 17.40
CA PHE A 232 -18.66 -11.64 16.54
C PHE A 232 -19.49 -12.30 15.45
N THR A 233 -20.58 -11.63 15.08
CA THR A 233 -21.36 -11.96 13.88
C THR A 233 -20.75 -11.25 12.67
N LEU A 234 -20.13 -12.01 11.76
CA LEU A 234 -19.48 -11.50 10.56
C LEU A 234 -20.36 -11.69 9.33
N GLU A 235 -20.74 -10.59 8.67
CA GLU A 235 -21.51 -10.60 7.44
C GLU A 235 -20.67 -10.16 6.25
N ASP A 236 -20.63 -10.95 5.17
CA ASP A 236 -19.92 -10.57 3.94
C ASP A 236 -20.60 -9.38 3.26
N ILE A 237 -19.84 -8.35 2.91
CA ILE A 237 -20.35 -7.13 2.28
C ILE A 237 -19.66 -6.84 0.95
N PRO A 238 -20.37 -6.25 -0.05
CA PRO A 238 -19.78 -5.93 -1.35
C PRO A 238 -18.85 -4.71 -1.33
N TYR A 239 -18.53 -4.18 -0.15
CA TYR A 239 -17.67 -3.03 0.02
C TYR A 239 -16.25 -3.27 -0.54
N ARG A 240 -15.73 -2.30 -1.28
CA ARG A 240 -14.39 -2.36 -1.88
C ARG A 240 -13.68 -1.03 -1.75
N THR A 241 -12.36 -1.07 -1.54
CA THR A 241 -11.49 0.12 -1.49
C THR A 241 -10.51 0.18 -2.67
N GLY A 242 -10.81 -0.54 -3.77
CA GLY A 242 -9.91 -0.69 -4.92
C GLY A 242 -8.62 -1.49 -4.63
N GLY A 243 -8.51 -2.06 -3.43
CA GLY A 243 -7.44 -2.96 -2.99
C GLY A 243 -7.87 -4.44 -3.04
N PRO A 244 -7.01 -5.36 -2.56
CA PRO A 244 -7.27 -6.80 -2.59
C PRO A 244 -8.15 -7.30 -1.44
N ALA A 245 -8.45 -6.46 -0.45
CA ALA A 245 -9.20 -6.87 0.73
C ALA A 245 -10.64 -7.23 0.39
N ARG A 246 -11.11 -8.35 0.93
CA ARG A 246 -12.53 -8.73 1.03
C ARG A 246 -13.02 -8.32 2.40
N TYR A 247 -14.20 -7.72 2.46
CA TYR A 247 -14.70 -7.10 3.68
C TYR A 247 -15.89 -7.84 4.25
N VAL A 248 -15.90 -7.89 5.58
CA VAL A 248 -17.08 -8.25 6.37
C VAL A 248 -17.48 -7.07 7.25
N GLU A 249 -18.74 -6.96 7.56
CA GLU A 249 -19.25 -6.11 8.64
C GLU A 249 -19.32 -6.93 9.92
N VAL A 250 -18.93 -6.31 11.03
CA VAL A 250 -19.09 -6.86 12.37
C VAL A 250 -20.35 -6.29 12.97
N LYS A 251 -21.39 -7.10 13.14
CA LYS A 251 -22.73 -6.62 13.54
C LYS A 251 -22.75 -5.94 14.90
N GLU A 252 -21.97 -6.43 15.85
CA GLU A 252 -21.90 -5.89 17.21
C GLU A 252 -21.30 -4.48 17.27
N THR A 253 -20.49 -4.11 16.28
CA THR A 253 -19.78 -2.82 16.28
C THR A 253 -20.18 -1.92 15.10
N GLY A 254 -20.81 -2.46 14.06
CA GLY A 254 -21.07 -1.79 12.79
C GLY A 254 -19.81 -1.46 11.99
N GLY A 255 -18.62 -1.89 12.45
CA GLY A 255 -17.35 -1.65 11.80
C GLY A 255 -17.00 -2.73 10.77
N ARG A 256 -15.94 -2.50 10.00
CA ARG A 256 -15.53 -3.37 8.90
C ARG A 256 -14.17 -4.01 9.14
N ILE A 257 -14.09 -5.32 8.85
CA ILE A 257 -12.82 -6.04 8.77
C ILE A 257 -12.57 -6.43 7.32
N GLY A 258 -11.39 -6.09 6.81
CA GLY A 258 -10.89 -6.53 5.51
C GLY A 258 -9.90 -7.68 5.67
N PHE A 259 -10.00 -8.69 4.81
CA PHE A 259 -9.08 -9.83 4.76
C PHE A 259 -8.27 -9.79 3.48
N ILE A 260 -6.94 -9.72 3.59
CA ILE A 260 -5.99 -9.83 2.48
C ILE A 260 -5.31 -11.19 2.57
N THR A 261 -5.71 -12.12 1.71
CA THR A 261 -5.37 -13.54 1.76
C THR A 261 -4.59 -13.97 0.51
N PRO A 262 -3.35 -13.46 0.28
CA PRO A 262 -2.60 -13.80 -0.93
C PRO A 262 -2.23 -15.27 -1.01
N MET A 263 -2.11 -15.97 0.13
CA MET A 263 -1.69 -17.36 0.20
C MET A 263 -2.86 -18.34 0.11
N THR A 264 -3.98 -18.02 0.77
CA THR A 264 -5.14 -18.93 0.84
C THR A 264 -6.19 -18.65 -0.22
N HIS A 265 -6.26 -17.42 -0.73
CA HIS A 265 -7.26 -17.03 -1.73
C HIS A 265 -6.71 -15.89 -2.60
N ASN A 266 -6.19 -16.27 -3.72
CA ASN A 266 -5.58 -15.33 -4.64
C ASN A 266 -6.65 -14.38 -5.24
N PHE A 267 -6.24 -13.14 -5.45
CA PHE A 267 -7.06 -12.03 -5.98
C PHE A 267 -6.47 -11.47 -7.29
N CYS A 268 -5.69 -12.28 -8.00
CA CYS A 268 -4.93 -11.85 -9.17
C CYS A 268 -5.83 -11.58 -10.37
N GLU A 269 -6.96 -12.27 -10.50
CA GLU A 269 -7.90 -12.13 -11.62
C GLU A 269 -8.45 -10.70 -11.79
N SER A 270 -8.62 -9.98 -10.68
CA SER A 270 -9.09 -8.58 -10.68
C SER A 270 -8.01 -7.56 -10.34
N CYS A 271 -6.72 -7.92 -10.49
CA CYS A 271 -5.61 -7.08 -10.08
C CYS A 271 -5.39 -5.89 -11.03
N ASN A 272 -5.79 -4.72 -10.61
CA ASN A 272 -5.64 -3.43 -11.32
C ASN A 272 -4.39 -2.64 -10.93
N ARG A 273 -3.38 -3.27 -10.28
CA ARG A 273 -2.28 -2.56 -9.62
C ARG A 273 -0.94 -2.81 -10.25
N VAL A 274 -0.10 -1.77 -10.22
CA VAL A 274 1.33 -1.83 -10.47
C VAL A 274 2.09 -1.06 -9.40
N ARG A 275 3.41 -1.25 -9.31
CA ARG A 275 4.26 -0.70 -8.25
C ARG A 275 5.49 -0.03 -8.82
N LEU A 276 5.67 1.25 -8.52
CA LEU A 276 6.85 2.03 -8.85
C LEU A 276 7.75 2.11 -7.62
N THR A 277 9.04 1.82 -7.79
CA THR A 277 10.03 1.95 -6.73
C THR A 277 10.62 3.35 -6.69
N CYS A 278 11.30 3.67 -5.60
CA CYS A 278 12.04 4.93 -5.44
C CYS A 278 13.23 5.08 -6.40
N THR A 279 13.60 4.03 -7.12
CA THR A 279 14.65 4.05 -8.16
C THR A 279 14.09 4.21 -9.57
N GLY A 280 12.77 4.22 -9.75
CA GLY A 280 12.12 4.30 -11.06
C GLY A 280 11.86 2.95 -11.72
N THR A 281 12.04 1.85 -10.99
CA THR A 281 11.70 0.50 -11.48
C THR A 281 10.20 0.23 -11.30
N LEU A 282 9.53 -0.15 -12.37
CA LEU A 282 8.12 -0.54 -12.37
C LEU A 282 7.99 -2.07 -12.28
N TYR A 283 7.34 -2.56 -11.23
CA TYR A 283 6.94 -3.95 -11.09
C TYR A 283 5.45 -4.11 -11.40
N MET A 284 5.12 -4.99 -12.34
CA MET A 284 3.74 -5.28 -12.74
C MET A 284 3.03 -6.18 -11.73
N CYS A 285 3.79 -6.97 -10.95
CA CYS A 285 3.28 -7.84 -9.90
C CYS A 285 4.16 -7.80 -8.65
N LEU A 286 3.56 -7.94 -7.46
CA LEU A 286 4.31 -8.01 -6.21
C LEU A 286 5.14 -9.29 -6.11
N GLY A 287 4.62 -10.41 -6.58
CA GLY A 287 5.22 -11.73 -6.43
C GLY A 287 5.94 -12.24 -7.69
N GLN A 288 6.37 -11.34 -8.58
CA GLN A 288 7.14 -11.67 -9.78
C GLN A 288 8.32 -10.71 -9.91
N GLU A 289 9.41 -11.17 -10.52
CA GLU A 289 10.64 -10.36 -10.67
C GLU A 289 10.67 -9.53 -11.95
N ASP A 290 9.77 -9.79 -12.93
CA ASP A 290 9.72 -8.99 -14.15
C ASP A 290 9.43 -7.52 -13.84
N ALA A 291 10.26 -6.66 -14.39
CA ALA A 291 10.26 -5.22 -14.11
C ALA A 291 10.66 -4.42 -15.35
N ALA A 292 10.32 -3.14 -15.34
CA ALA A 292 10.75 -2.17 -16.35
C ALA A 292 11.49 -1.00 -15.70
N ASP A 293 12.60 -0.58 -16.30
CA ASP A 293 13.29 0.65 -15.91
C ASP A 293 12.60 1.86 -16.55
N LEU A 294 11.89 2.65 -15.74
CA LEU A 294 11.30 3.91 -16.17
C LEU A 294 12.20 5.12 -15.92
N ARG A 295 13.29 4.96 -15.15
CA ARG A 295 14.26 6.03 -14.89
C ARG A 295 15.03 6.42 -16.15
N ALA A 296 15.41 5.44 -16.96
CA ALA A 296 16.15 5.70 -18.21
C ALA A 296 15.35 6.59 -19.17
N PRO A 297 14.13 6.22 -19.62
CA PRO A 297 13.33 7.09 -20.50
C PRO A 297 12.91 8.41 -19.83
N LEU A 298 12.67 8.43 -18.52
CA LEU A 298 12.36 9.66 -17.78
C LEU A 298 13.48 10.70 -17.88
N ARG A 299 14.74 10.29 -17.77
CA ARG A 299 15.90 11.18 -17.80
C ARG A 299 16.43 11.47 -19.19
N ALA A 300 16.12 10.61 -20.17
CA ALA A 300 16.56 10.78 -21.54
C ALA A 300 15.85 11.93 -22.29
N SER A 301 14.63 12.28 -21.88
CA SER A 301 13.81 13.28 -22.58
C SER A 301 12.94 14.08 -21.61
N ALA A 302 12.76 15.37 -21.94
CA ALA A 302 11.72 16.20 -21.32
C ALA A 302 10.31 15.86 -21.86
N ASP A 303 10.21 15.26 -23.05
CA ASP A 303 8.97 14.73 -23.62
C ASP A 303 8.54 13.46 -22.91
N ASP A 304 7.25 13.34 -22.64
CA ASP A 304 6.66 12.17 -21.96
C ASP A 304 6.36 11.00 -22.90
N ALA A 305 6.46 11.17 -24.22
CA ALA A 305 6.15 10.10 -25.17
C ALA A 305 7.03 8.84 -24.99
N PRO A 306 8.37 8.94 -24.84
CA PRO A 306 9.21 7.76 -24.58
C PRO A 306 8.86 7.07 -23.25
N LEU A 307 8.55 7.85 -22.21
CA LEU A 307 8.14 7.32 -20.91
C LEU A 307 6.78 6.61 -21.01
N SER A 308 5.83 7.21 -21.71
CA SER A 308 4.51 6.63 -21.98
C SER A 308 4.62 5.29 -22.71
N ALA A 309 5.46 5.22 -23.75
CA ALA A 309 5.71 3.99 -24.50
C ALA A 309 6.33 2.87 -23.62
N ALA A 310 7.30 3.22 -22.77
CA ALA A 310 7.91 2.26 -21.83
C ALA A 310 6.90 1.73 -20.80
N ILE A 311 5.97 2.56 -20.35
CA ILE A 311 4.87 2.14 -19.47
C ILE A 311 3.95 1.15 -20.21
N ASP A 312 3.55 1.44 -21.45
CA ASP A 312 2.67 0.55 -22.22
C ASP A 312 3.31 -0.81 -22.49
N GLU A 313 4.59 -0.82 -22.84
CA GLU A 313 5.35 -2.05 -23.00
C GLU A 313 5.38 -2.88 -21.71
N ALA A 314 5.67 -2.24 -20.57
CA ALA A 314 5.67 -2.90 -19.28
C ALA A 314 4.30 -3.49 -18.92
N ILE A 315 3.22 -2.75 -19.12
CA ILE A 315 1.85 -3.23 -18.87
C ILE A 315 1.51 -4.42 -19.77
N GLY A 316 1.98 -4.43 -21.02
CA GLY A 316 1.83 -5.54 -21.96
C GLY A 316 2.50 -6.85 -21.48
N ARG A 317 3.42 -6.79 -20.50
CA ARG A 317 4.06 -7.96 -19.89
C ARG A 317 3.51 -8.31 -18.50
N LYS A 318 2.46 -7.62 -18.03
CA LYS A 318 1.92 -7.89 -16.71
C LYS A 318 1.44 -9.36 -16.59
N PRO A 319 1.96 -10.12 -15.59
CA PRO A 319 1.62 -11.53 -15.45
C PRO A 319 0.17 -11.74 -14.97
N LYS A 320 -0.37 -12.94 -15.22
CA LYS A 320 -1.72 -13.32 -14.74
C LYS A 320 -1.81 -13.26 -13.23
N GLY A 321 -0.77 -13.72 -12.50
CA GLY A 321 -0.75 -13.77 -11.06
C GLY A 321 0.65 -13.89 -10.47
N HIS A 322 0.71 -14.10 -9.16
CA HIS A 322 1.91 -14.42 -8.42
C HIS A 322 1.99 -15.93 -8.14
N ASP A 323 3.21 -16.39 -7.86
CA ASP A 323 3.51 -17.80 -7.55
C ASP A 323 3.94 -17.95 -6.07
N PHE A 324 3.29 -17.22 -5.16
CA PHE A 324 3.60 -17.30 -3.74
C PHE A 324 3.29 -18.71 -3.20
N ILE A 325 4.30 -19.32 -2.63
CA ILE A 325 4.20 -20.59 -1.89
C ILE A 325 4.96 -20.40 -0.58
N ILE A 326 4.31 -20.71 0.54
CA ILE A 326 4.99 -20.89 1.83
C ILE A 326 5.08 -22.39 2.07
N ASP A 327 6.27 -22.96 1.87
CA ASP A 327 6.55 -24.37 2.11
C ASP A 327 7.73 -24.49 3.08
N ARG A 328 7.58 -25.37 4.10
CA ARG A 328 8.66 -25.71 5.04
C ARG A 328 9.90 -26.31 4.36
N ARG A 329 9.76 -26.85 3.15
CA ARG A 329 10.85 -27.43 2.36
C ARG A 329 11.70 -26.38 1.66
N THR A 330 11.10 -25.25 1.30
CA THR A 330 11.79 -24.15 0.63
C THR A 330 11.75 -22.91 1.52
N ARG A 331 12.79 -22.74 2.36
CA ARG A 331 12.96 -21.55 3.21
C ARG A 331 13.28 -20.27 2.43
N LYS A 332 13.40 -20.38 1.09
CA LYS A 332 13.73 -19.25 0.21
C LYS A 332 12.51 -18.35 0.00
N PRO A 333 12.68 -17.02 -0.03
CA PRO A 333 11.62 -16.12 -0.43
C PRO A 333 11.21 -16.36 -1.89
N ALA A 334 9.92 -16.17 -2.21
CA ALA A 334 9.42 -16.28 -3.59
C ALA A 334 10.00 -15.19 -4.49
N VAL A 335 10.31 -14.02 -3.92
CA VAL A 335 11.04 -12.92 -4.57
C VAL A 335 12.10 -12.38 -3.62
N GLN A 336 13.26 -12.02 -4.16
CA GLN A 336 14.42 -11.57 -3.38
C GLN A 336 14.22 -10.17 -2.76
N ARG A 337 13.42 -9.32 -3.38
CA ARG A 337 13.23 -7.95 -2.91
C ARG A 337 12.36 -7.89 -1.65
N HIS A 338 12.79 -7.04 -0.73
CA HIS A 338 12.05 -6.74 0.49
C HIS A 338 10.78 -5.92 0.21
N MET A 339 9.80 -6.01 1.13
CA MET A 339 8.58 -5.21 1.05
C MET A 339 8.88 -3.70 1.04
N SER A 340 9.90 -3.25 1.74
CA SER A 340 10.32 -1.84 1.80
C SER A 340 10.73 -1.26 0.44
N VAL A 341 11.13 -2.10 -0.52
CA VAL A 341 11.51 -1.65 -1.88
C VAL A 341 10.28 -1.27 -2.70
N THR A 342 9.26 -2.13 -2.70
CA THR A 342 8.04 -1.95 -3.50
C THR A 342 6.89 -1.31 -2.73
N GLY A 343 7.06 -1.12 -1.45
CA GLY A 343 6.08 -0.58 -0.53
C GLY A 343 4.99 -1.57 -0.11
N GLY A 344 4.70 -1.60 1.16
CA GLY A 344 3.67 -2.45 1.80
C GLY A 344 2.24 -1.93 1.63
#